data_63f6ab4526249ef334e5976d0d80e07d
#
_entry.id   63f6ab4526249ef334e5976d0d80e07d
#
_cell.length_a   1.000
_cell.length_b   1.000
_cell.length_c   1.000
_cell.angle_alpha   90.00
_cell.angle_beta   90.00
_cell.angle_gamma   90.00
#
_symmetry.space_group_name_H-M   'P 1'
#
loop_
_entity.id
_entity.type
_entity.pdbx_description
1 polymer ?
#
loop_
_entity_poly.entity_id
_entity_poly.type
_entity_poly.pdbx_seq_one_letter_code
_entity_poly.pdbx_strand_id
1 'polypeptide(L)'
;QAVIDGANEAGGFCFLAHPFERGSRVGPDLDPIEWESWDVEGYAGLEIWNYMSEFKGLLRGKLWALFYAHYPGMGIRGPYHATLEKWDELLAQGKRVAAVGGADAHGKTYSMGPLSRQVFPYTHLFRCVNTHLLTEKPLNGNRGHDKALIYDALREGRTWVGYDGAAPTKGFRFRARSVANEA
;
A
#
# COMPACT_ATOMS: atom_id res chain seq x y z
N GLN A 1 -18.45 4.56 7.60
CA GLN A 1 -18.34 4.13 9.01
C GLN A 1 -18.83 2.70 9.19
N ALA A 2 -20.06 2.34 8.81
CA ALA A 2 -20.68 1.03 9.06
C ALA A 2 -19.81 -0.20 8.64
N VAL A 3 -19.04 -0.09 7.58
CA VAL A 3 -18.12 -1.18 7.14
C VAL A 3 -16.97 -1.36 8.13
N ILE A 4 -16.43 -0.26 8.63
CA ILE A 4 -15.34 -0.28 9.63
C ILE A 4 -15.86 -0.85 10.95
N ASP A 5 -17.02 -0.40 11.38
CA ASP A 5 -17.65 -0.88 12.62
C ASP A 5 -17.95 -2.39 12.53
N GLY A 6 -18.56 -2.85 11.46
CA GLY A 6 -18.84 -4.27 11.25
C GLY A 6 -17.60 -5.15 11.20
N ALA A 7 -16.50 -4.66 10.62
CA ALA A 7 -15.23 -5.38 10.65
C ALA A 7 -14.64 -5.48 12.07
N ASN A 8 -14.69 -4.37 12.82
CA ASN A 8 -14.21 -4.32 14.20
C ASN A 8 -15.06 -5.20 15.14
N GLU A 9 -16.38 -5.19 15.01
CA GLU A 9 -17.32 -6.05 15.73
C GLU A 9 -17.05 -7.54 15.47
N ALA A 10 -16.65 -7.88 14.25
CA ALA A 10 -16.24 -9.24 13.88
C ALA A 10 -14.83 -9.62 14.36
N GLY A 11 -14.14 -8.73 15.13
CA GLY A 11 -12.77 -8.93 15.61
C GLY A 11 -11.69 -8.70 14.56
N GLY A 12 -12.07 -8.13 13.41
CA GLY A 12 -11.16 -7.72 12.33
C GLY A 12 -10.60 -6.31 12.52
N PHE A 13 -10.07 -5.75 11.46
CA PHE A 13 -9.64 -4.35 11.35
C PHE A 13 -9.54 -3.96 9.88
N CYS A 14 -9.61 -2.65 9.60
CA CYS A 14 -9.59 -2.11 8.25
C CYS A 14 -8.38 -1.21 8.00
N PHE A 15 -7.92 -1.19 6.76
CA PHE A 15 -7.04 -0.15 6.23
C PHE A 15 -7.77 0.60 5.13
N LEU A 16 -7.58 1.91 5.05
CA LEU A 16 -8.08 2.71 3.94
C LEU A 16 -7.14 2.52 2.76
N ALA A 17 -7.65 1.88 1.70
CA ALA A 17 -6.87 1.53 0.51
C ALA A 17 -6.68 2.77 -0.38
N HIS A 18 -5.48 2.93 -0.95
CA HIS A 18 -5.09 3.94 -1.96
C HIS A 18 -5.89 5.26 -1.90
N PRO A 19 -5.92 5.97 -0.74
CA PRO A 19 -6.89 7.04 -0.48
C PRO A 19 -6.79 8.25 -1.43
N PHE A 20 -5.69 8.40 -2.17
CA PHE A 20 -5.47 9.47 -3.14
C PHE A 20 -5.19 8.92 -4.54
N GLU A 21 -5.89 7.88 -4.96
CA GLU A 21 -5.75 7.31 -6.29
C GLU A 21 -6.18 8.32 -7.36
N ARG A 22 -5.29 8.60 -8.33
CA ARG A 22 -5.50 9.62 -9.38
C ARG A 22 -6.13 9.08 -10.65
N GLY A 23 -6.33 7.77 -10.75
CA GLY A 23 -6.83 7.14 -11.96
C GLY A 23 -5.92 7.32 -13.18
N SER A 24 -6.47 7.12 -14.38
CA SER A 24 -5.76 7.27 -15.66
C SER A 24 -6.67 7.87 -16.73
N ARG A 25 -6.07 8.59 -17.67
CA ARG A 25 -6.76 9.16 -18.84
C ARG A 25 -6.87 8.21 -20.03
N VAL A 26 -6.44 6.96 -19.91
CA VAL A 26 -6.32 6.03 -21.05
C VAL A 26 -7.59 5.23 -21.31
N GLY A 27 -8.49 5.13 -20.34
CA GLY A 27 -9.76 4.40 -20.49
C GLY A 27 -10.73 4.62 -19.34
N PRO A 28 -12.02 4.37 -19.56
CA PRO A 28 -13.09 4.64 -18.58
C PRO A 28 -13.01 3.78 -17.31
N ASP A 29 -12.41 2.58 -17.41
CA ASP A 29 -12.26 1.67 -16.26
C ASP A 29 -11.10 2.04 -15.31
N LEU A 30 -10.48 3.18 -15.53
CA LEU A 30 -9.31 3.66 -14.81
C LEU A 30 -9.56 5.02 -14.15
N ASP A 31 -10.83 5.34 -13.86
CA ASP A 31 -11.20 6.55 -13.13
C ASP A 31 -10.58 6.57 -11.73
N PRO A 32 -10.33 7.76 -11.17
CA PRO A 32 -9.80 7.88 -9.81
C PRO A 32 -10.80 7.32 -8.79
N ILE A 33 -10.26 6.65 -7.77
CA ILE A 33 -11.03 6.17 -6.62
C ILE A 33 -10.40 6.83 -5.39
N GLU A 34 -10.83 8.07 -5.12
CA GLU A 34 -10.34 8.82 -3.96
C GLU A 34 -11.21 8.53 -2.73
N TRP A 35 -10.57 8.54 -1.57
CA TRP A 35 -11.27 8.44 -0.30
C TRP A 35 -11.76 9.83 0.13
N GLU A 36 -13.06 9.96 0.33
CA GLU A 36 -13.69 11.25 0.64
C GLU A 36 -14.05 11.42 2.12
N SER A 37 -14.41 10.33 2.79
CA SER A 37 -14.95 10.34 4.15
C SER A 37 -13.85 10.29 5.22
N TRP A 38 -13.18 11.41 5.45
CA TRP A 38 -12.07 11.52 6.42
C TRP A 38 -12.51 11.68 7.88
N ASP A 39 -13.81 11.79 8.11
CA ASP A 39 -14.47 11.85 9.42
C ASP A 39 -14.71 10.47 10.05
N VAL A 40 -14.43 9.38 9.31
CA VAL A 40 -14.54 8.02 9.84
C VAL A 40 -13.44 7.69 10.85
N GLU A 41 -13.76 6.80 11.77
CA GLU A 41 -12.88 6.38 12.85
C GLU A 41 -12.80 4.86 12.98
N GLY A 42 -11.84 4.36 13.77
CA GLY A 42 -11.70 2.93 14.07
C GLY A 42 -11.02 2.10 12.99
N TYR A 43 -10.48 2.70 11.93
CA TYR A 43 -9.59 2.00 11.02
C TYR A 43 -8.16 1.89 11.60
N ALA A 44 -7.46 0.81 11.26
CA ALA A 44 -6.12 0.54 11.80
C ALA A 44 -5.02 1.35 11.09
N GLY A 45 -5.22 1.74 9.83
CA GLY A 45 -4.19 2.44 9.10
C GLY A 45 -4.56 2.82 7.68
N LEU A 46 -3.56 3.31 6.95
CA LEU A 46 -3.65 3.73 5.55
C LEU A 46 -2.75 2.88 4.67
N GLU A 47 -3.18 2.59 3.45
CA GLU A 47 -2.30 2.17 2.38
C GLU A 47 -1.59 3.41 1.83
N ILE A 48 -0.36 3.65 2.35
CA ILE A 48 0.41 4.84 1.98
C ILE A 48 1.03 4.74 0.59
N TRP A 49 1.23 3.53 0.08
CA TRP A 49 1.78 3.28 -1.25
C TRP A 49 1.10 2.10 -1.93
N ASN A 50 0.42 2.36 -3.03
CA ASN A 50 -0.18 1.36 -3.90
C ASN A 50 0.50 1.42 -5.28
N TYR A 51 1.14 0.31 -5.69
CA TYR A 51 1.91 0.25 -6.93
C TYR A 51 1.05 0.49 -8.17
N MET A 52 -0.12 -0.15 -8.26
CA MET A 52 -0.98 -0.01 -9.43
C MET A 52 -1.66 1.36 -9.49
N SER A 53 -1.96 1.99 -8.37
CA SER A 53 -2.46 3.37 -8.33
C SER A 53 -1.41 4.35 -8.86
N GLU A 54 -0.15 4.23 -8.43
CA GLU A 54 0.94 5.05 -8.97
C GLU A 54 1.14 4.78 -10.46
N PHE A 55 1.14 3.51 -10.86
CA PHE A 55 1.25 3.13 -12.27
C PHE A 55 0.14 3.75 -13.13
N LYS A 56 -1.13 3.68 -12.69
CA LYS A 56 -2.26 4.34 -13.38
C LYS A 56 -2.01 5.84 -13.59
N GLY A 57 -1.49 6.53 -12.57
CA GLY A 57 -1.17 7.95 -12.64
C GLY A 57 -0.11 8.33 -13.69
N LEU A 58 0.72 7.38 -14.13
CA LEU A 58 1.69 7.57 -15.20
C LEU A 58 1.06 7.54 -16.60
N LEU A 59 -0.13 6.94 -16.74
CA LEU A 59 -0.78 6.68 -18.01
C LEU A 59 -1.50 7.93 -18.54
N ARG A 60 -0.75 8.95 -18.92
CA ARG A 60 -1.26 10.24 -19.42
C ARG A 60 -1.81 10.19 -20.86
N GLY A 61 -1.63 9.06 -21.57
CA GLY A 61 -2.09 8.82 -22.93
C GLY A 61 -1.60 7.48 -23.46
N LYS A 62 -2.10 7.04 -24.63
CA LYS A 62 -1.84 5.72 -25.21
C LYS A 62 -0.35 5.41 -25.42
N LEU A 63 0.46 6.39 -25.82
CA LEU A 63 1.90 6.21 -26.02
C LEU A 63 2.60 5.96 -24.67
N TRP A 64 2.24 6.69 -23.62
CA TRP A 64 2.76 6.49 -22.28
C TRP A 64 2.31 5.15 -21.71
N ALA A 65 1.08 4.73 -21.97
CA ALA A 65 0.58 3.42 -21.56
C ALA A 65 1.40 2.30 -22.22
N LEU A 66 1.67 2.40 -23.53
CA LEU A 66 2.51 1.43 -24.23
C LEU A 66 3.93 1.40 -23.67
N PHE A 67 4.53 2.57 -23.42
CA PHE A 67 5.88 2.68 -22.88
C PHE A 67 5.97 2.06 -21.48
N TYR A 68 5.14 2.49 -20.54
CA TYR A 68 5.19 1.98 -19.16
C TYR A 68 4.68 0.54 -19.00
N ALA A 69 3.84 0.04 -19.91
CA ALA A 69 3.52 -1.38 -19.93
C ALA A 69 4.75 -2.26 -20.23
N HIS A 70 5.78 -1.71 -20.92
CA HIS A 70 7.04 -2.42 -21.19
C HIS A 70 8.13 -2.10 -20.17
N TYR A 71 8.15 -0.89 -19.63
CA TYR A 71 9.16 -0.38 -18.70
C TYR A 71 8.53 0.17 -17.42
N PRO A 72 7.78 -0.65 -16.65
CA PRO A 72 7.00 -0.16 -15.51
C PRO A 72 7.86 0.50 -14.42
N GLY A 73 9.04 -0.01 -14.16
CA GLY A 73 9.95 0.52 -13.13
C GLY A 73 10.52 1.91 -13.42
N MET A 74 10.46 2.37 -14.67
CA MET A 74 11.02 3.69 -15.03
C MET A 74 10.19 4.87 -14.53
N GLY A 75 8.92 4.67 -14.22
CA GLY A 75 8.02 5.74 -13.78
C GLY A 75 7.68 5.73 -12.30
N ILE A 76 7.85 4.59 -11.65
CA ILE A 76 7.52 4.41 -10.23
C ILE A 76 8.54 5.17 -9.37
N ARG A 77 8.06 6.04 -8.49
CA ARG A 77 8.87 6.97 -7.69
C ARG A 77 8.69 6.80 -6.19
N GLY A 78 7.45 6.51 -5.77
CA GLY A 78 7.10 6.43 -4.36
C GLY A 78 5.64 6.79 -4.09
N PRO A 79 5.25 6.79 -2.83
CA PRO A 79 3.92 7.20 -2.41
C PRO A 79 3.53 8.58 -2.96
N TYR A 80 2.26 8.80 -3.20
CA TYR A 80 1.77 10.15 -3.49
C TYR A 80 2.01 11.06 -2.28
N HIS A 81 2.52 12.27 -2.53
CA HIS A 81 2.81 13.26 -1.49
C HIS A 81 1.58 13.57 -0.64
N ALA A 82 0.41 13.70 -1.28
CA ALA A 82 -0.85 13.93 -0.57
C ALA A 82 -1.21 12.81 0.43
N THR A 83 -0.84 11.55 0.13
CA THR A 83 -1.05 10.44 1.05
C THR A 83 -0.14 10.55 2.27
N LEU A 84 1.12 10.93 2.08
CA LEU A 84 2.08 11.11 3.16
C LEU A 84 1.70 12.31 4.03
N GLU A 85 1.32 13.44 3.43
CA GLU A 85 0.85 14.63 4.15
C GLU A 85 -0.37 14.31 5.01
N LYS A 86 -1.33 13.56 4.45
CA LYS A 86 -2.53 13.17 5.21
C LYS A 86 -2.20 12.22 6.34
N TRP A 87 -1.27 11.30 6.13
CA TRP A 87 -0.80 10.39 7.18
C TRP A 87 -0.10 11.17 8.30
N ASP A 88 0.80 12.09 7.96
CA ASP A 88 1.48 12.97 8.93
C ASP A 88 0.47 13.84 9.71
N GLU A 89 -0.55 14.40 9.05
CA GLU A 89 -1.64 15.14 9.69
C GLU A 89 -2.36 14.30 10.75
N LEU A 90 -2.71 13.05 10.41
CA LEU A 90 -3.40 12.15 11.33
C LEU A 90 -2.51 11.79 12.54
N LEU A 91 -1.23 11.54 12.31
CA LEU A 91 -0.26 11.28 13.38
C LEU A 91 -0.07 12.51 14.28
N ALA A 92 -0.01 13.73 13.71
CA ALA A 92 0.08 14.98 14.45
C ALA A 92 -1.15 15.24 15.34
N GLN A 93 -2.31 14.71 14.96
CA GLN A 93 -3.53 14.72 15.78
C GLN A 93 -3.50 13.68 16.92
N GLY A 94 -2.41 12.93 17.07
CA GLY A 94 -2.28 11.86 18.06
C GLY A 94 -2.99 10.56 17.70
N LYS A 95 -3.48 10.41 16.47
CA LYS A 95 -4.13 9.18 16.01
C LYS A 95 -3.06 8.10 15.74
N ARG A 96 -3.34 6.87 16.15
CA ARG A 96 -2.51 5.71 15.80
C ARG A 96 -2.97 5.18 14.44
N VAL A 97 -2.21 5.46 13.40
CA VAL A 97 -2.52 5.09 12.02
C VAL A 97 -1.33 4.33 11.44
N ALA A 98 -1.46 3.02 11.32
CA ALA A 98 -0.42 2.17 10.75
C ALA A 98 -0.27 2.44 9.23
N ALA A 99 0.96 2.30 8.73
CA ALA A 99 1.25 2.42 7.31
C ALA A 99 1.41 1.03 6.67
N VAL A 100 0.67 0.79 5.60
CA VAL A 100 0.84 -0.39 4.76
C VAL A 100 1.04 0.03 3.31
N GLY A 101 1.54 -0.88 2.49
CA GLY A 101 1.64 -0.70 1.04
C GLY A 101 1.47 -2.03 0.33
N GLY A 102 1.04 -1.97 -0.91
CA GLY A 102 0.76 -3.16 -1.68
C GLY A 102 0.90 -2.97 -3.19
N ALA A 103 0.89 -4.09 -3.88
CA ALA A 103 0.99 -4.11 -5.33
C ALA A 103 -0.36 -3.86 -6.02
N ASP A 104 -1.47 -4.07 -5.35
CA ASP A 104 -2.83 -4.07 -5.92
C ASP A 104 -2.93 -4.99 -7.15
N ALA A 105 -2.52 -6.25 -6.94
CA ALA A 105 -2.21 -7.21 -7.99
C ALA A 105 -3.48 -7.77 -8.66
N HIS A 106 -3.84 -7.27 -9.83
CA HIS A 106 -5.01 -7.72 -10.57
C HIS A 106 -4.70 -8.70 -11.71
N GLY A 107 -3.49 -8.64 -12.28
CA GLY A 107 -3.09 -9.50 -13.38
C GLY A 107 -3.94 -9.34 -14.66
N LYS A 108 -4.56 -8.19 -14.87
CA LYS A 108 -5.46 -7.92 -16.01
C LYS A 108 -4.71 -7.91 -17.34
N THR A 109 -5.36 -8.49 -18.36
CA THR A 109 -4.87 -8.44 -19.74
C THR A 109 -5.57 -7.32 -20.49
N TYR A 110 -4.79 -6.45 -21.11
CA TYR A 110 -5.27 -5.36 -21.96
C TYR A 110 -4.92 -5.63 -23.40
N SER A 111 -5.84 -5.29 -24.32
CA SER A 111 -5.65 -5.44 -25.76
C SER A 111 -5.77 -4.10 -26.46
N MET A 112 -4.88 -3.85 -27.39
CA MET A 112 -4.88 -2.68 -28.26
C MET A 112 -4.68 -3.14 -29.70
N GLY A 113 -5.79 -3.34 -30.43
CA GLY A 113 -5.77 -4.00 -31.72
C GLY A 113 -5.24 -5.46 -31.62
N PRO A 114 -4.25 -5.83 -32.44
CA PRO A 114 -3.67 -7.18 -32.40
C PRO A 114 -2.70 -7.42 -31.22
N LEU A 115 -2.36 -6.35 -30.49
CA LEU A 115 -1.45 -6.44 -29.35
C LEU A 115 -2.23 -6.70 -28.07
N SER A 116 -1.86 -7.76 -27.36
CA SER A 116 -2.42 -8.10 -26.05
C SER A 116 -1.30 -8.27 -25.04
N ARG A 117 -1.46 -7.70 -23.84
CA ARG A 117 -0.46 -7.77 -22.77
C ARG A 117 -1.10 -7.82 -21.40
N GLN A 118 -0.60 -8.71 -20.56
CA GLN A 118 -0.93 -8.73 -19.14
C GLN A 118 -0.19 -7.59 -18.41
N VAL A 119 -0.93 -6.76 -17.71
CA VAL A 119 -0.39 -5.59 -16.98
C VAL A 119 -0.82 -5.71 -15.50
N PHE A 120 0.00 -6.32 -14.64
CA PHE A 120 1.23 -7.07 -14.89
C PHE A 120 1.04 -8.51 -14.39
N PRO A 121 1.94 -9.46 -14.74
CA PRO A 121 1.91 -10.80 -14.14
C PRO A 121 2.08 -10.73 -12.62
N TYR A 122 1.45 -11.63 -11.88
CA TYR A 122 1.57 -11.69 -10.40
C TYR A 122 3.02 -11.85 -9.94
N THR A 123 3.84 -12.58 -10.70
CA THR A 123 5.28 -12.73 -10.42
C THR A 123 6.06 -11.40 -10.45
N HIS A 124 5.59 -10.41 -11.22
CA HIS A 124 6.12 -9.05 -11.20
C HIS A 124 5.54 -8.26 -10.02
N LEU A 125 4.20 -8.26 -9.89
CA LEU A 125 3.51 -7.43 -8.91
C LEU A 125 3.92 -7.75 -7.46
N PHE A 126 4.05 -9.04 -7.12
CA PHE A 126 4.49 -9.45 -5.77
C PHE A 126 5.96 -9.14 -5.45
N ARG A 127 6.73 -8.64 -6.40
CA ARG A 127 8.09 -8.11 -6.21
C ARG A 127 8.16 -6.58 -6.21
N CYS A 128 7.00 -5.92 -6.28
CA CYS A 128 6.95 -4.45 -6.29
C CYS A 128 6.85 -3.91 -4.86
N VAL A 129 5.77 -3.22 -4.55
CA VAL A 129 5.54 -2.66 -3.22
C VAL A 129 5.05 -3.75 -2.28
N ASN A 130 5.72 -3.88 -1.15
CA ASN A 130 5.44 -4.88 -0.12
C ASN A 130 5.40 -4.24 1.27
N THR A 131 4.49 -4.72 2.11
CA THR A 131 4.48 -4.43 3.54
C THR A 131 5.33 -5.46 4.27
N HIS A 132 6.37 -5.01 4.95
CA HIS A 132 7.18 -5.82 5.84
C HIS A 132 6.63 -5.74 7.26
N LEU A 133 6.63 -6.88 7.95
CA LEU A 133 6.11 -7.00 9.30
C LEU A 133 7.26 -7.27 10.29
N LEU A 134 7.22 -6.60 11.43
CA LEU A 134 8.10 -6.85 12.57
C LEU A 134 7.31 -7.58 13.65
N THR A 135 7.38 -8.91 13.63
CA THR A 135 6.75 -9.75 14.65
C THR A 135 7.58 -9.79 15.91
N GLU A 136 6.93 -9.85 17.07
CA GLU A 136 7.61 -9.90 18.38
C GLU A 136 8.40 -11.19 18.60
N LYS A 137 7.95 -12.26 17.97
CA LYS A 137 8.56 -13.59 18.03
C LYS A 137 8.70 -14.14 16.60
N PRO A 138 9.64 -15.06 16.37
CA PRO A 138 9.75 -15.76 15.10
C PRO A 138 8.48 -16.57 14.81
N LEU A 139 8.10 -16.64 13.52
CA LEU A 139 7.09 -17.56 13.05
C LEU A 139 7.61 -19.00 13.21
N ASN A 140 6.75 -19.93 13.62
CA ASN A 140 7.14 -21.30 13.92
C ASN A 140 6.36 -22.38 13.15
N GLY A 141 5.51 -21.95 12.20
CA GLY A 141 4.66 -22.85 11.40
C GLY A 141 3.33 -23.22 12.06
N ASN A 142 3.12 -22.87 13.33
CA ASN A 142 1.81 -23.06 13.96
C ASN A 142 0.85 -21.96 13.48
N ARG A 143 -0.19 -22.38 12.75
CA ARG A 143 -1.14 -21.47 12.09
C ARG A 143 -1.77 -20.45 13.05
N GLY A 144 -2.18 -20.88 14.24
CA GLY A 144 -2.84 -20.00 15.20
C GLY A 144 -1.86 -18.96 15.77
N HIS A 145 -0.69 -19.41 16.17
CA HIS A 145 0.38 -18.56 16.68
C HIS A 145 0.86 -17.56 15.62
N ASP A 146 1.18 -18.04 14.44
CA ASP A 146 1.72 -17.19 13.36
C ASP A 146 0.70 -16.16 12.88
N LYS A 147 -0.58 -16.57 12.78
CA LYS A 147 -1.68 -15.64 12.46
C LYS A 147 -1.77 -14.53 13.50
N ALA A 148 -1.74 -14.86 14.79
CA ALA A 148 -1.81 -13.85 15.86
C ALA A 148 -0.66 -12.84 15.75
N LEU A 149 0.59 -13.30 15.60
CA LEU A 149 1.76 -12.43 15.43
C LEU A 149 1.67 -11.49 14.24
N ILE A 150 1.16 -12.00 13.10
CA ILE A 150 0.98 -11.20 11.88
C ILE A 150 -0.08 -10.13 12.07
N TYR A 151 -1.24 -10.51 12.60
CA TYR A 151 -2.33 -9.55 12.83
C TYR A 151 -1.99 -8.51 13.89
N ASP A 152 -1.28 -8.89 14.95
CA ASP A 152 -0.80 -7.94 15.95
C ASP A 152 0.21 -6.95 15.36
N ALA A 153 1.14 -7.41 14.52
CA ALA A 153 2.09 -6.54 13.85
C ALA A 153 1.38 -5.51 12.95
N LEU A 154 0.37 -5.94 12.20
CA LEU A 154 -0.45 -5.05 11.36
C LEU A 154 -1.23 -4.04 12.19
N ARG A 155 -1.95 -4.50 13.22
CA ARG A 155 -2.80 -3.66 14.09
C ARG A 155 -1.98 -2.63 14.86
N GLU A 156 -0.81 -3.03 15.33
CA GLU A 156 0.08 -2.19 16.15
C GLU A 156 1.00 -1.29 15.28
N GLY A 157 0.91 -1.36 13.95
CA GLY A 157 1.74 -0.57 13.06
C GLY A 157 3.23 -0.96 13.10
N ARG A 158 3.55 -2.19 13.52
CA ARG A 158 4.92 -2.72 13.42
C ARG A 158 5.22 -3.15 11.99
N THR A 159 5.09 -2.18 11.10
CA THR A 159 5.17 -2.35 9.66
C THR A 159 6.12 -1.32 9.04
N TRP A 160 6.64 -1.63 7.88
CA TRP A 160 7.26 -0.67 6.97
C TRP A 160 7.03 -1.09 5.53
N VAL A 161 7.04 -0.13 4.62
CA VAL A 161 6.75 -0.35 3.21
C VAL A 161 8.05 -0.30 2.41
N GLY A 162 8.27 -1.30 1.56
CA GLY A 162 9.44 -1.40 0.71
C GLY A 162 9.08 -1.63 -0.75
N TYR A 163 9.94 -1.17 -1.67
CA TYR A 163 9.83 -1.41 -3.11
C TYR A 163 11.00 -2.28 -3.59
N ASP A 164 10.76 -3.57 -3.70
CA ASP A 164 11.76 -4.55 -4.10
C ASP A 164 12.08 -4.49 -5.62
N GLY A 165 11.24 -3.80 -6.41
CA GLY A 165 11.47 -3.62 -7.84
C GLY A 165 12.71 -2.79 -8.18
N ALA A 166 13.14 -1.89 -7.29
CA ALA A 166 14.35 -1.09 -7.47
C ALA A 166 15.57 -1.77 -6.84
N ALA A 167 15.43 -2.29 -5.62
CA ALA A 167 16.47 -3.01 -4.89
C ALA A 167 15.84 -3.85 -3.78
N PRO A 168 16.45 -4.98 -3.39
CA PRO A 168 15.96 -5.77 -2.28
C PRO A 168 15.89 -4.96 -0.98
N THR A 169 14.71 -4.90 -0.37
CA THR A 169 14.47 -4.15 0.86
C THR A 169 14.63 -5.01 2.11
N LYS A 170 14.86 -6.31 1.97
CA LYS A 170 15.07 -7.26 3.06
C LYS A 170 16.24 -6.82 3.95
N GLY A 171 15.98 -6.77 5.26
CA GLY A 171 17.00 -6.45 6.25
C GLY A 171 17.10 -4.95 6.59
N PHE A 172 16.28 -4.10 5.97
CA PHE A 172 16.15 -2.70 6.40
C PHE A 172 15.75 -2.63 7.88
N ARG A 173 16.36 -1.71 8.62
CA ARG A 173 16.06 -1.47 10.02
C ARG A 173 16.11 0.02 10.31
N PHE A 174 15.05 0.50 10.96
CA PHE A 174 14.97 1.85 11.50
C PHE A 174 14.72 1.76 13.01
N ARG A 175 15.43 2.54 13.81
CA ARG A 175 15.27 2.61 15.26
C ARG A 175 15.36 4.06 15.71
N ALA A 176 14.38 4.51 16.46
CA ALA A 176 14.45 5.77 17.21
C ALA A 176 14.67 5.46 18.69
N ARG A 177 15.57 6.21 19.34
CA ARG A 177 15.75 6.17 20.80
C ARG A 177 15.48 7.55 21.34
N SER A 178 14.60 7.65 22.32
CA SER A 178 14.46 8.84 23.14
C SER A 178 15.73 8.94 24.01
N VAL A 179 16.43 10.06 23.94
CA VAL A 179 17.42 10.40 24.95
C VAL A 179 16.61 10.91 26.14
N ALA A 180 16.44 10.08 27.17
CA ALA A 180 15.91 10.56 28.43
C ALA A 180 16.86 11.67 28.91
N ASN A 181 16.36 12.88 29.11
CA ASN A 181 17.09 13.90 29.85
C ASN A 181 17.36 13.33 31.22
N GLU A 182 18.63 13.01 31.49
CA GLU A 182 19.11 12.82 32.86
C GLU A 182 18.94 14.19 33.54
N ALA A 183 17.90 14.30 34.37
CA ALA A 183 17.69 15.43 35.27
C ALA A 183 18.36 15.14 36.62
#